data_9476a303c9da2a3af27798193a9a2df8
#
_entry.id   9476a303c9da2a3af27798193a9a2df8
#
_cell.length_a   1.000
_cell.length_b   1.000
_cell.length_c   1.000
_cell.angle_alpha   90.00
_cell.angle_beta   90.00
_cell.angle_gamma   90.00
#
_symmetry.space_group_name_H-M   'P 1'
#
loop_
_entity.id
_entity.type
_entity.pdbx_description
1 polymer ?
#
loop_
_entity_poly.entity_id
_entity_poly.type
_entity_poly.pdbx_seq_one_letter_code
_entity_poly.pdbx_strand_id
1 'polypeptide(L)'
;SKEEAARIYSSFTETQPHAEHRTFEEAWQTFGGQGPLIEFVYLLTNNQTLAQRLQDQVDALLREGISDDWLELLQLVCYAGRLGCTVNLVAAKNEIHCSTMHAAIRRLKGEYLIRVVDDNTIEALHPVRAKIVFDALCNQICTDPREVAFKALPCISSQNVRVVLLDYFSNQQYDIKDVQRLSQIKFCDWVGYANAIRSMLWLDAKRYVESNMTFISSLVAKRGK
;
A
#
# COMPACT_ATOMS: atom_id res chain seq x y z
N SER A 1 -0.94 21.25 5.91
CA SER A 1 -1.23 22.54 5.24
C SER A 1 0.06 23.28 4.91
N LYS A 2 0.03 24.25 3.99
CA LYS A 2 1.19 25.10 3.66
C LYS A 2 1.71 25.87 4.88
N GLU A 3 0.82 26.31 5.74
CA GLU A 3 1.14 27.03 6.99
C GLU A 3 1.90 26.16 7.97
N GLU A 4 1.53 24.90 8.08
CA GLU A 4 2.19 23.93 8.94
C GLU A 4 3.58 23.57 8.39
N ALA A 5 3.70 23.41 7.08
CA ALA A 5 4.99 23.24 6.42
C ALA A 5 5.92 24.44 6.62
N ALA A 6 5.39 25.67 6.59
CA ALA A 6 6.16 26.89 6.85
C ALA A 6 6.69 26.93 8.29
N ARG A 7 5.91 26.50 9.27
CA ARG A 7 6.38 26.39 10.68
C ARG A 7 7.49 25.34 10.81
N ILE A 8 7.35 24.19 10.16
CA ILE A 8 8.38 23.15 10.14
C ILE A 8 9.66 23.69 9.50
N TYR A 9 9.55 24.38 8.37
CA TYR A 9 10.70 24.98 7.68
C TYR A 9 11.42 26.01 8.56
N SER A 10 10.72 26.92 9.23
CA SER A 10 11.30 27.91 10.13
C SER A 10 12.05 27.24 11.28
N SER A 11 11.43 26.25 11.93
CA SER A 11 12.07 25.49 13.01
C SER A 11 13.32 24.72 12.53
N PHE A 12 13.29 24.19 11.30
CA PHE A 12 14.41 23.47 10.71
C PHE A 12 15.59 24.43 10.43
N THR A 13 15.34 25.61 9.84
CA THR A 13 16.37 26.59 9.52
C THR A 13 16.98 27.22 10.78
N GLU A 14 16.21 27.40 11.86
CA GLU A 14 16.69 27.83 13.17
C GLU A 14 17.65 26.83 13.82
N THR A 15 17.39 25.54 13.65
CA THR A 15 18.22 24.47 14.24
C THR A 15 19.48 24.16 13.43
N GLN A 16 19.50 24.49 12.14
CA GLN A 16 20.65 24.25 11.24
C GLN A 16 21.04 25.50 10.44
N PRO A 17 21.50 26.56 11.06
CA PRO A 17 21.72 27.86 10.41
C PRO A 17 22.88 27.88 9.40
N HIS A 18 23.73 26.84 9.34
CA HIS A 18 24.91 26.78 8.48
C HIS A 18 24.73 25.82 7.27
N ALA A 19 23.59 25.17 7.13
CA ALA A 19 23.34 24.33 5.97
C ALA A 19 22.87 25.20 4.77
N GLU A 20 23.31 24.87 3.55
CA GLU A 20 22.71 25.47 2.36
C GLU A 20 21.26 24.98 2.22
N HIS A 21 20.33 25.80 2.64
CA HIS A 21 18.91 25.50 2.56
C HIS A 21 18.32 26.06 1.27
N ARG A 22 17.49 25.27 0.61
CA ARG A 22 16.55 25.78 -0.38
C ARG A 22 15.63 26.78 0.32
N THR A 23 15.14 27.77 -0.40
CA THR A 23 14.08 28.63 0.12
C THR A 23 12.83 27.82 0.42
N PHE A 24 11.97 28.32 1.30
CA PHE A 24 10.69 27.64 1.58
C PHE A 24 9.87 27.39 0.30
N GLU A 25 9.81 28.36 -0.59
CA GLU A 25 9.02 28.23 -1.83
C GLU A 25 9.61 27.18 -2.77
N GLU A 26 10.93 27.08 -2.91
CA GLU A 26 11.59 26.03 -3.69
C GLU A 26 11.35 24.65 -3.09
N ALA A 27 11.48 24.51 -1.77
CA ALA A 27 11.20 23.26 -1.06
C ALA A 27 9.73 22.88 -1.19
N TRP A 28 8.81 23.85 -1.08
CA TRP A 28 7.37 23.62 -1.22
C TRP A 28 6.97 23.21 -2.64
N GLN A 29 7.56 23.84 -3.66
CA GLN A 29 7.36 23.47 -5.05
C GLN A 29 7.90 22.06 -5.36
N THR A 30 9.11 21.74 -4.86
CA THR A 30 9.71 20.40 -5.03
C THR A 30 8.89 19.31 -4.34
N PHE A 31 8.30 19.63 -3.17
CA PHE A 31 7.37 18.73 -2.47
C PHE A 31 6.04 18.53 -3.24
N GLY A 32 5.71 19.44 -4.14
CA GLY A 32 4.46 19.41 -4.94
C GLY A 32 3.23 19.93 -4.21
N GLY A 33 3.38 20.46 -2.99
CA GLY A 33 2.29 21.07 -2.21
C GLY A 33 1.19 20.14 -1.73
N GLN A 34 1.26 18.85 -2.07
CA GLN A 34 0.27 17.83 -1.73
C GLN A 34 0.99 16.57 -1.24
N GLY A 35 0.63 16.10 -0.07
CA GLY A 35 1.23 14.90 0.52
C GLY A 35 1.40 15.00 2.02
N PRO A 36 1.84 13.91 2.67
CA PRO A 36 2.11 13.91 4.11
C PRO A 36 3.30 14.80 4.44
N LEU A 37 3.20 15.62 5.48
CA LEU A 37 4.27 16.53 5.90
C LEU A 37 5.60 15.85 6.24
N ILE A 38 5.58 14.54 6.51
CA ILE A 38 6.79 13.75 6.71
C ILE A 38 7.68 13.71 5.45
N GLU A 39 7.09 13.76 4.29
CA GLU A 39 7.84 13.86 3.02
C GLU A 39 8.49 15.22 2.86
N PHE A 40 7.81 16.28 3.30
CA PHE A 40 8.39 17.62 3.32
C PHE A 40 9.57 17.72 4.29
N VAL A 41 9.43 17.18 5.51
CA VAL A 41 10.54 17.09 6.47
C VAL A 41 11.70 16.31 5.89
N TYR A 42 11.42 15.20 5.24
CA TYR A 42 12.46 14.37 4.61
C TYR A 42 13.20 15.14 3.51
N LEU A 43 12.47 15.89 2.67
CA LEU A 43 13.07 16.75 1.64
C LEU A 43 14.00 17.81 2.26
N LEU A 44 13.60 18.45 3.33
CA LEU A 44 14.42 19.46 4.02
C LEU A 44 15.70 18.85 4.59
N THR A 45 15.62 17.64 5.17
CA THR A 45 16.77 17.01 5.83
C THR A 45 17.74 16.34 4.86
N ASN A 46 17.25 15.84 3.72
CA ASN A 46 18.04 15.01 2.81
C ASN A 46 18.24 15.63 1.42
N ASN A 47 17.67 16.79 1.18
CA ASN A 47 17.67 17.49 -0.13
C ASN A 47 17.11 16.65 -1.29
N GLN A 48 16.36 15.60 -0.97
CA GLN A 48 15.79 14.61 -1.88
C GLN A 48 14.39 14.23 -1.37
N THR A 49 13.43 14.02 -2.26
CA THR A 49 12.11 13.55 -1.85
C THR A 49 12.18 12.11 -1.34
N LEU A 50 11.26 11.76 -0.43
CA LEU A 50 11.14 10.37 0.03
C LEU A 50 10.90 9.41 -1.14
N ALA A 51 10.09 9.83 -2.13
CA ALA A 51 9.83 9.05 -3.33
C ALA A 51 11.10 8.78 -4.14
N GLN A 52 11.92 9.80 -4.39
CA GLN A 52 13.21 9.64 -5.08
C GLN A 52 14.12 8.67 -4.33
N ARG A 53 14.26 8.85 -3.02
CA ARG A 53 15.10 7.97 -2.20
C ARG A 53 14.66 6.52 -2.24
N LEU A 54 13.36 6.27 -2.13
CA LEU A 54 12.82 4.91 -2.17
C LEU A 54 12.92 4.30 -3.58
N GLN A 55 12.77 5.12 -4.63
CA GLN A 55 13.01 4.71 -6.00
C GLN A 55 14.47 4.26 -6.19
N ASP A 56 15.43 5.09 -5.77
CA ASP A 56 16.87 4.77 -5.84
C ASP A 56 17.19 3.47 -5.09
N GLN A 57 16.51 3.23 -3.97
CA GLN A 57 16.67 2.01 -3.18
C GLN A 57 16.13 0.78 -3.91
N VAL A 58 14.97 0.88 -4.55
CA VAL A 58 14.40 -0.19 -5.39
C VAL A 58 15.32 -0.45 -6.58
N ASP A 59 15.82 0.59 -7.24
CA ASP A 59 16.76 0.48 -8.37
C ASP A 59 18.07 -0.21 -7.96
N ALA A 60 18.55 0.07 -6.76
CA ALA A 60 19.74 -0.59 -6.20
C ALA A 60 19.51 -2.08 -6.00
N LEU A 61 18.38 -2.47 -5.39
CA LEU A 61 18.01 -3.87 -5.19
C LEU A 61 17.94 -4.63 -6.51
N LEU A 62 17.32 -4.04 -7.54
CA LEU A 62 17.19 -4.66 -8.86
C LEU A 62 18.56 -4.79 -9.56
N ARG A 63 19.43 -3.78 -9.46
CA ARG A 63 20.79 -3.84 -10.01
C ARG A 63 21.69 -4.87 -9.33
N GLU A 64 21.49 -5.11 -8.04
CA GLU A 64 22.19 -6.15 -7.29
C GLU A 64 21.74 -7.57 -7.66
N GLY A 65 20.69 -7.71 -8.46
CA GLY A 65 20.17 -9.02 -8.89
C GLY A 65 19.50 -9.80 -7.77
N ILE A 66 18.75 -9.11 -6.92
CA ILE A 66 17.94 -9.77 -5.89
C ILE A 66 16.99 -10.78 -6.54
N SER A 67 16.75 -11.93 -5.92
CA SER A 67 15.94 -12.98 -6.51
C SER A 67 14.47 -12.59 -6.64
N ASP A 68 13.79 -13.12 -7.66
CA ASP A 68 12.40 -12.78 -7.97
C ASP A 68 11.43 -13.09 -6.83
N ASP A 69 11.66 -14.17 -6.09
CA ASP A 69 10.86 -14.54 -4.92
C ASP A 69 10.98 -13.52 -3.77
N TRP A 70 12.12 -12.84 -3.62
CA TRP A 70 12.30 -11.77 -2.64
C TRP A 70 11.62 -10.48 -3.07
N LEU A 71 11.65 -10.16 -4.37
CA LEU A 71 10.93 -9.03 -4.93
C LEU A 71 9.42 -9.24 -4.79
N GLU A 72 8.95 -10.45 -5.04
CA GLU A 72 7.55 -10.83 -4.87
C GLU A 72 7.10 -10.71 -3.41
N LEU A 73 7.94 -11.14 -2.45
CA LEU A 73 7.69 -10.91 -1.03
C LEU A 73 7.58 -9.43 -0.71
N LEU A 74 8.51 -8.61 -1.20
CA LEU A 74 8.49 -7.18 -0.98
C LEU A 74 7.24 -6.52 -1.58
N GLN A 75 6.84 -6.90 -2.81
CA GLN A 75 5.61 -6.43 -3.43
C GLN A 75 4.38 -6.77 -2.58
N LEU A 76 4.29 -8.01 -2.11
CA LEU A 76 3.16 -8.48 -1.29
C LEU A 76 3.09 -7.71 0.04
N VAL A 77 4.22 -7.54 0.73
CA VAL A 77 4.29 -6.79 2.00
C VAL A 77 3.98 -5.30 1.78
N CYS A 78 4.48 -4.71 0.71
CA CYS A 78 4.21 -3.31 0.40
C CYS A 78 2.75 -3.10 -0.04
N TYR A 79 2.17 -4.04 -0.80
CA TYR A 79 0.75 -4.01 -1.14
C TYR A 79 -0.14 -4.04 0.10
N ALA A 80 0.10 -4.99 1.01
CA ALA A 80 -0.63 -5.07 2.27
C ALA A 80 -0.39 -3.83 3.15
N GLY A 81 0.87 -3.42 3.27
CA GLY A 81 1.28 -2.32 4.14
C GLY A 81 0.72 -0.95 3.72
N ARG A 82 0.50 -0.68 2.42
CA ARG A 82 -0.17 0.55 1.97
C ARG A 82 -1.61 0.67 2.47
N LEU A 83 -2.23 -0.47 2.79
CA LEU A 83 -3.57 -0.58 3.35
C LEU A 83 -3.58 -0.73 4.89
N GLY A 84 -2.41 -0.63 5.52
CA GLY A 84 -2.26 -0.82 6.96
C GLY A 84 -2.41 -2.27 7.42
N CYS A 85 -2.23 -3.24 6.52
CA CYS A 85 -2.34 -4.65 6.79
C CYS A 85 -0.97 -5.27 7.06
N THR A 86 -0.94 -6.28 7.93
CA THR A 86 0.21 -7.14 8.17
C THR A 86 0.12 -8.41 7.33
N VAL A 87 1.26 -9.07 7.11
CA VAL A 87 1.40 -10.29 6.30
C VAL A 87 1.84 -11.45 7.19
N ASN A 88 1.13 -12.58 7.09
CA ASN A 88 1.51 -13.84 7.73
C ASN A 88 2.61 -14.51 6.92
N LEU A 89 3.75 -14.79 7.56
CA LEU A 89 4.94 -15.37 6.91
C LEU A 89 4.75 -16.80 6.41
N VAL A 90 3.99 -17.61 7.14
CA VAL A 90 3.75 -19.00 6.74
C VAL A 90 2.90 -19.04 5.48
N ALA A 91 1.85 -18.22 5.43
CA ALA A 91 1.00 -18.10 4.26
C ALA A 91 1.77 -17.51 3.06
N ALA A 92 2.54 -16.44 3.28
CA ALA A 92 3.37 -15.83 2.23
C ALA A 92 4.41 -16.81 1.67
N LYS A 93 5.07 -17.62 2.53
CA LYS A 93 6.02 -18.64 2.08
C LYS A 93 5.36 -19.67 1.15
N ASN A 94 4.13 -20.07 1.47
CA ASN A 94 3.40 -21.04 0.66
C ASN A 94 2.93 -20.44 -0.67
N GLU A 95 2.55 -19.16 -0.65
CA GLU A 95 2.02 -18.47 -1.83
C GLU A 95 3.11 -18.16 -2.86
N ILE A 96 4.26 -17.62 -2.41
CA ILE A 96 5.37 -17.22 -3.29
C ILE A 96 6.44 -18.30 -3.45
N HIS A 97 6.28 -19.46 -2.83
CA HIS A 97 7.24 -20.59 -2.88
C HIS A 97 8.70 -20.21 -2.57
N CYS A 98 8.90 -19.20 -1.70
CA CYS A 98 10.22 -18.70 -1.36
C CYS A 98 11.00 -19.70 -0.51
N SER A 99 12.06 -20.25 -1.07
CA SER A 99 12.92 -21.22 -0.38
C SER A 99 13.84 -20.58 0.65
N THR A 100 14.20 -19.31 0.48
CA THR A 100 15.16 -18.54 1.29
C THR A 100 14.51 -17.42 2.09
N MET A 101 13.28 -17.63 2.57
CA MET A 101 12.45 -16.63 3.27
C MET A 101 13.21 -15.89 4.39
N HIS A 102 13.98 -16.61 5.22
CA HIS A 102 14.73 -15.96 6.30
C HIS A 102 15.83 -15.02 5.80
N ALA A 103 16.49 -15.37 4.69
CA ALA A 103 17.49 -14.50 4.07
C ALA A 103 16.83 -13.27 3.46
N ALA A 104 15.68 -13.44 2.78
CA ALA A 104 14.89 -12.35 2.26
C ALA A 104 14.49 -11.36 3.37
N ILE A 105 13.90 -11.86 4.45
CA ILE A 105 13.48 -11.02 5.57
C ILE A 105 14.67 -10.28 6.18
N ARG A 106 15.80 -10.94 6.40
CA ARG A 106 17.01 -10.31 6.96
C ARG A 106 17.49 -9.18 6.06
N ARG A 107 17.55 -9.40 4.75
CA ARG A 107 17.99 -8.41 3.77
C ARG A 107 17.03 -7.22 3.73
N LEU A 108 15.73 -7.46 3.52
CA LEU A 108 14.72 -6.42 3.41
C LEU A 108 14.55 -5.61 4.70
N LYS A 109 14.72 -6.24 5.86
CA LYS A 109 14.78 -5.58 7.17
C LYS A 109 16.03 -4.69 7.28
N GLY A 110 17.19 -5.17 6.82
CA GLY A 110 18.44 -4.39 6.80
C GLY A 110 18.33 -3.12 5.93
N GLU A 111 17.55 -3.18 4.87
CA GLU A 111 17.23 -2.06 3.99
C GLU A 111 16.11 -1.15 4.53
N TYR A 112 15.59 -1.40 5.72
CA TYR A 112 14.45 -0.65 6.28
C TYR A 112 13.22 -0.59 5.36
N LEU A 113 12.95 -1.66 4.64
CA LEU A 113 11.76 -1.80 3.78
C LEU A 113 10.62 -2.48 4.51
N ILE A 114 10.94 -3.43 5.38
CA ILE A 114 10.00 -4.18 6.18
C ILE A 114 10.42 -4.22 7.66
N ARG A 115 9.47 -4.54 8.54
CA ARG A 115 9.75 -4.90 9.93
C ARG A 115 9.08 -6.21 10.30
N VAL A 116 9.68 -6.93 11.21
CA VAL A 116 9.13 -8.13 11.82
C VAL A 116 8.34 -7.70 13.05
N VAL A 117 7.08 -8.04 13.10
CA VAL A 117 6.18 -7.74 14.23
C VAL A 117 6.29 -8.82 15.29
N ASP A 118 6.23 -10.07 14.84
CA ASP A 118 6.40 -11.28 15.67
C ASP A 118 6.98 -12.43 14.80
N ASP A 119 7.06 -13.63 15.37
CA ASP A 119 7.68 -14.80 14.71
C ASP A 119 7.02 -15.19 13.38
N ASN A 120 5.77 -14.82 13.18
CA ASN A 120 4.96 -15.19 11.99
C ASN A 120 4.40 -14.00 11.22
N THR A 121 4.73 -12.77 11.63
CA THR A 121 4.09 -11.58 11.06
C THR A 121 5.12 -10.54 10.67
N ILE A 122 5.00 -10.05 9.45
CA ILE A 122 5.79 -8.94 8.93
C ILE A 122 4.88 -7.84 8.40
N GLU A 123 5.41 -6.64 8.33
CA GLU A 123 4.71 -5.50 7.74
C GLU A 123 5.69 -4.51 7.11
N ALA A 124 5.19 -3.63 6.27
CA ALA A 124 5.95 -2.47 5.82
C ALA A 124 6.07 -1.42 6.95
N LEU A 125 7.16 -0.65 6.93
CA LEU A 125 7.43 0.32 7.99
C LEU A 125 6.38 1.42 8.12
N HIS A 126 5.77 1.83 7.00
CA HIS A 126 4.78 2.92 6.97
C HIS A 126 3.94 2.85 5.70
N PRO A 127 2.61 3.09 5.74
CA PRO A 127 1.75 2.98 4.57
C PRO A 127 2.18 3.82 3.36
N VAL A 128 2.63 5.06 3.58
CA VAL A 128 3.11 5.95 2.50
C VAL A 128 4.35 5.39 1.84
N ARG A 129 5.34 4.93 2.63
CA ARG A 129 6.55 4.29 2.09
C ARG A 129 6.20 3.01 1.33
N ALA A 130 5.32 2.20 1.89
CA ALA A 130 4.84 0.97 1.26
C ALA A 130 4.21 1.24 -0.11
N LYS A 131 3.37 2.27 -0.21
CA LYS A 131 2.78 2.68 -1.48
C LYS A 131 3.84 3.08 -2.51
N ILE A 132 4.80 3.92 -2.14
CA ILE A 132 5.87 4.37 -3.04
C ILE A 132 6.70 3.19 -3.54
N VAL A 133 7.14 2.31 -2.64
CA VAL A 133 7.93 1.12 -3.00
C VAL A 133 7.12 0.16 -3.88
N PHE A 134 5.85 -0.05 -3.56
CA PHE A 134 4.96 -0.89 -4.36
C PHE A 134 4.80 -0.36 -5.78
N ASP A 135 4.49 0.93 -5.92
CA ASP A 135 4.30 1.58 -7.22
C ASP A 135 5.62 1.52 -8.04
N ALA A 136 6.78 1.76 -7.41
CA ALA A 136 8.09 1.66 -8.05
C ALA A 136 8.37 0.24 -8.57
N LEU A 137 8.14 -0.78 -7.74
CA LEU A 137 8.33 -2.19 -8.11
C LEU A 137 7.40 -2.60 -9.27
N CYS A 138 6.10 -2.29 -9.18
CA CYS A 138 5.15 -2.64 -10.24
C CYS A 138 5.53 -1.99 -11.57
N ASN A 139 5.98 -0.74 -11.56
CA ASN A 139 6.39 -0.04 -12.79
C ASN A 139 7.66 -0.64 -13.41
N GLN A 140 8.64 -1.04 -12.58
CA GLN A 140 9.93 -1.54 -13.09
C GLN A 140 9.89 -2.98 -13.57
N ILE A 141 9.16 -3.85 -12.85
CA ILE A 141 9.05 -5.28 -13.21
C ILE A 141 7.77 -5.56 -14.00
N CYS A 142 7.01 -4.53 -14.39
CA CYS A 142 5.77 -4.65 -15.16
C CYS A 142 4.76 -5.65 -14.53
N THR A 143 4.69 -5.70 -13.20
CA THR A 143 3.76 -6.59 -12.50
C THR A 143 2.37 -5.96 -12.45
N ASP A 144 1.34 -6.74 -12.78
CA ASP A 144 -0.04 -6.32 -12.61
C ASP A 144 -0.37 -6.22 -11.10
N PRO A 145 -0.75 -5.04 -10.58
CA PRO A 145 -1.18 -4.88 -9.18
C PRO A 145 -2.31 -5.82 -8.77
N ARG A 146 -3.13 -6.29 -9.72
CA ARG A 146 -4.20 -7.27 -9.48
C ARG A 146 -3.64 -8.60 -9.02
N GLU A 147 -2.59 -9.08 -9.68
CA GLU A 147 -1.95 -10.35 -9.32
C GLU A 147 -1.42 -10.29 -7.90
N VAL A 148 -0.78 -9.18 -7.53
CA VAL A 148 -0.27 -8.98 -6.17
C VAL A 148 -1.42 -8.93 -5.15
N ALA A 149 -2.53 -8.26 -5.47
CA ALA A 149 -3.71 -8.21 -4.61
C ALA A 149 -4.26 -9.62 -4.31
N PHE A 150 -4.41 -10.45 -5.34
CA PHE A 150 -4.91 -11.82 -5.17
C PHE A 150 -3.95 -12.69 -4.36
N LYS A 151 -2.64 -12.56 -4.56
CA LYS A 151 -1.62 -13.26 -3.76
C LYS A 151 -1.57 -12.77 -2.30
N ALA A 152 -1.90 -11.50 -2.05
CA ALA A 152 -1.93 -10.94 -0.71
C ALA A 152 -3.11 -11.46 0.12
N LEU A 153 -4.27 -11.74 -0.50
CA LEU A 153 -5.49 -12.13 0.20
C LEU A 153 -5.34 -13.33 1.16
N PRO A 154 -4.70 -14.45 0.78
CA PRO A 154 -4.47 -15.57 1.71
C PRO A 154 -3.42 -15.26 2.78
N CYS A 155 -2.60 -14.23 2.57
CA CYS A 155 -1.46 -13.91 3.43
C CYS A 155 -1.75 -12.86 4.51
N ILE A 156 -2.88 -12.16 4.42
CA ILE A 156 -3.27 -11.12 5.38
C ILE A 156 -4.20 -11.67 6.47
N SER A 157 -4.32 -10.93 7.57
CA SER A 157 -5.31 -11.24 8.60
C SER A 157 -6.73 -11.28 8.01
N SER A 158 -7.51 -12.29 8.40
CA SER A 158 -8.91 -12.47 7.96
C SER A 158 -9.78 -11.24 8.16
N GLN A 159 -9.51 -10.44 9.19
CA GLN A 159 -10.21 -9.18 9.45
C GLN A 159 -9.93 -8.12 8.37
N ASN A 160 -8.76 -8.17 7.72
CA ASN A 160 -8.31 -7.20 6.72
C ASN A 160 -8.70 -7.59 5.29
N VAL A 161 -9.22 -8.81 5.05
CA VAL A 161 -9.69 -9.26 3.73
C VAL A 161 -10.64 -8.26 3.10
N ARG A 162 -11.57 -7.70 3.92
CA ARG A 162 -12.50 -6.68 3.44
C ARG A 162 -11.80 -5.41 2.95
N VAL A 163 -10.77 -4.93 3.64
CA VAL A 163 -10.05 -3.70 3.28
C VAL A 163 -9.38 -3.90 1.92
N VAL A 164 -8.72 -5.03 1.72
CA VAL A 164 -8.05 -5.37 0.45
C VAL A 164 -9.05 -5.49 -0.70
N LEU A 165 -10.17 -6.19 -0.49
CA LEU A 165 -11.19 -6.35 -1.53
C LEU A 165 -11.86 -5.03 -1.89
N LEU A 166 -12.14 -4.17 -0.92
CA LEU A 166 -12.73 -2.86 -1.18
C LEU A 166 -11.76 -1.94 -1.91
N ASP A 167 -10.46 -1.94 -1.56
CA ASP A 167 -9.44 -1.19 -2.31
C ASP A 167 -9.35 -1.69 -3.76
N TYR A 168 -9.25 -3.00 -3.94
CA TYR A 168 -9.13 -3.63 -5.24
C TYR A 168 -10.32 -3.31 -6.15
N PHE A 169 -11.55 -3.51 -5.68
CA PHE A 169 -12.74 -3.33 -6.49
C PHE A 169 -13.33 -1.92 -6.50
N SER A 170 -12.94 -1.02 -5.59
CA SER A 170 -13.43 0.36 -5.62
C SER A 170 -12.87 1.15 -6.80
N ASN A 171 -11.67 0.83 -7.23
CA ASN A 171 -10.97 1.50 -8.31
C ASN A 171 -11.09 0.78 -9.66
N GLN A 172 -11.72 -0.40 -9.72
CA GLN A 172 -11.77 -1.24 -10.92
C GLN A 172 -13.11 -1.95 -11.04
N GLN A 173 -13.54 -2.19 -12.28
CA GLN A 173 -14.66 -3.08 -12.52
C GLN A 173 -14.19 -4.53 -12.31
N TYR A 174 -14.85 -5.28 -11.42
CA TYR A 174 -14.66 -6.71 -11.34
C TYR A 174 -15.55 -7.45 -12.35
N ASP A 175 -15.07 -8.57 -12.82
CA ASP A 175 -15.80 -9.46 -13.71
C ASP A 175 -16.08 -10.81 -13.06
N ILE A 176 -16.74 -11.69 -13.78
CA ILE A 176 -17.04 -13.04 -13.30
C ILE A 176 -15.77 -13.86 -13.05
N LYS A 177 -14.66 -13.58 -13.75
CA LYS A 177 -13.38 -14.26 -13.54
C LYS A 177 -12.76 -13.91 -12.21
N ASP A 178 -12.87 -12.64 -11.79
CA ASP A 178 -12.43 -12.19 -10.46
C ASP A 178 -13.19 -12.94 -9.36
N VAL A 179 -14.52 -13.08 -9.51
CA VAL A 179 -15.36 -13.84 -8.56
C VAL A 179 -14.96 -15.32 -8.53
N GLN A 180 -14.75 -15.94 -9.69
CA GLN A 180 -14.30 -17.32 -9.79
C GLN A 180 -12.93 -17.49 -9.12
N ARG A 181 -12.01 -16.57 -9.34
CA ARG A 181 -10.70 -16.58 -8.73
C ARG A 181 -10.76 -16.45 -7.20
N LEU A 182 -11.60 -15.53 -6.68
CA LEU A 182 -11.84 -15.39 -5.25
C LEU A 182 -12.36 -16.68 -4.61
N SER A 183 -13.20 -17.44 -5.31
CA SER A 183 -13.72 -18.71 -4.82
C SER A 183 -12.66 -19.80 -4.66
N GLN A 184 -11.50 -19.65 -5.29
CA GLN A 184 -10.36 -20.57 -5.20
C GLN A 184 -9.38 -20.21 -4.08
N ILE A 185 -9.48 -19.00 -3.51
CA ILE A 185 -8.61 -18.55 -2.42
C ILE A 185 -8.94 -19.32 -1.15
N LYS A 186 -7.89 -19.87 -0.53
CA LYS A 186 -7.98 -20.50 0.78
C LYS A 186 -7.67 -19.48 1.87
N PHE A 187 -8.69 -18.91 2.48
CA PHE A 187 -8.53 -18.06 3.64
C PHE A 187 -8.17 -18.90 4.88
N CYS A 188 -7.45 -18.29 5.83
CA CYS A 188 -7.01 -18.98 7.05
C CYS A 188 -8.16 -19.49 7.93
N ASP A 189 -9.30 -18.81 7.92
CA ASP A 189 -10.46 -19.13 8.77
C ASP A 189 -11.78 -18.65 8.15
N TRP A 190 -12.89 -18.96 8.83
CA TRP A 190 -14.25 -18.56 8.44
C TRP A 190 -14.46 -17.05 8.37
N VAL A 191 -13.73 -16.27 9.15
CA VAL A 191 -13.83 -14.80 9.16
C VAL A 191 -13.36 -14.25 7.82
N GLY A 192 -12.29 -14.83 7.25
CA GLY A 192 -11.81 -14.46 5.92
C GLY A 192 -12.86 -14.69 4.83
N TYR A 193 -13.49 -15.86 4.82
CA TYR A 193 -14.58 -16.17 3.88
C TYR A 193 -15.78 -15.23 4.07
N ALA A 194 -16.21 -15.03 5.30
CA ALA A 194 -17.34 -14.14 5.62
C ALA A 194 -17.05 -12.70 5.17
N ASN A 195 -15.84 -12.20 5.39
CA ASN A 195 -15.46 -10.85 4.96
C ASN A 195 -15.34 -10.73 3.43
N ALA A 196 -14.91 -11.79 2.73
CA ALA A 196 -14.91 -11.81 1.27
C ALA A 196 -16.34 -11.74 0.73
N ILE A 197 -17.26 -12.58 1.22
CA ILE A 197 -18.67 -12.57 0.80
C ILE A 197 -19.32 -11.22 1.10
N ARG A 198 -19.13 -10.67 2.31
CA ARG A 198 -19.69 -9.37 2.68
C ARG A 198 -19.19 -8.24 1.82
N SER A 199 -17.92 -8.30 1.41
CA SER A 199 -17.33 -7.28 0.53
C SER A 199 -17.96 -7.33 -0.85
N MET A 200 -18.16 -8.52 -1.42
CA MET A 200 -18.81 -8.68 -2.71
C MET A 200 -20.27 -8.20 -2.69
N LEU A 201 -21.02 -8.60 -1.68
CA LEU A 201 -22.41 -8.15 -1.50
C LEU A 201 -22.50 -6.62 -1.33
N TRP A 202 -21.56 -6.02 -0.61
CA TRP A 202 -21.52 -4.57 -0.43
C TRP A 202 -21.24 -3.84 -1.75
N LEU A 203 -20.31 -4.35 -2.54
CA LEU A 203 -19.95 -3.78 -3.85
C LEU A 203 -21.12 -3.87 -4.83
N ASP A 204 -21.83 -4.98 -4.85
CA ASP A 204 -23.04 -5.15 -5.67
C ASP A 204 -24.16 -4.20 -5.24
N ALA A 205 -24.40 -4.08 -3.94
CA ALA A 205 -25.38 -3.14 -3.41
C ALA A 205 -25.03 -1.69 -3.75
N LYS A 206 -23.74 -1.31 -3.62
CA LYS A 206 -23.24 0.03 -4.00
C LYS A 206 -23.51 0.31 -5.48
N ARG A 207 -23.12 -0.60 -6.37
CA ARG A 207 -23.35 -0.46 -7.82
C ARG A 207 -24.83 -0.37 -8.16
N TYR A 208 -25.67 -1.19 -7.51
CA TYR A 208 -27.13 -1.11 -7.71
C TYR A 208 -27.66 0.26 -7.31
N VAL A 209 -27.25 0.78 -6.15
CA VAL A 209 -27.64 2.13 -5.70
C VAL A 209 -27.19 3.20 -6.67
N GLU A 210 -25.91 3.20 -7.06
CA GLU A 210 -25.34 4.18 -7.99
C GLU A 210 -26.07 4.16 -9.35
N SER A 211 -26.35 2.97 -9.88
CA SER A 211 -27.05 2.80 -11.16
C SER A 211 -28.54 3.21 -11.10
N ASN A 212 -29.13 3.23 -9.91
CA ASN A 212 -30.55 3.50 -9.71
C ASN A 212 -30.83 4.77 -8.86
N MET A 213 -29.83 5.67 -8.72
CA MET A 213 -29.93 6.84 -7.84
C MET A 213 -31.17 7.71 -8.11
N THR A 214 -31.51 7.95 -9.38
CA THR A 214 -32.67 8.76 -9.77
C THR A 214 -33.96 8.11 -9.26
N PHE A 215 -34.11 6.80 -9.44
CA PHE A 215 -35.27 6.04 -8.96
C PHE A 215 -35.34 6.05 -7.43
N ILE A 216 -34.26 5.76 -6.74
CA ILE A 216 -34.19 5.72 -5.27
C ILE A 216 -34.52 7.11 -4.69
N SER A 217 -33.96 8.18 -5.26
CA SER A 217 -34.25 9.56 -4.85
C SER A 217 -35.74 9.90 -4.99
N SER A 218 -36.39 9.41 -6.06
CA SER A 218 -37.83 9.61 -6.27
C SER A 218 -38.68 8.90 -5.21
N LEU A 219 -38.25 7.73 -4.73
CA LEU A 219 -38.93 6.99 -3.67
C LEU A 219 -38.84 7.73 -2.32
N VAL A 220 -37.66 8.28 -2.01
CA VAL A 220 -37.46 9.05 -0.77
C VAL A 220 -38.30 10.33 -0.77
N ALA A 221 -38.32 11.06 -1.90
CA ALA A 221 -39.11 12.27 -2.03
C ALA A 221 -40.63 12.06 -1.91
N LYS A 222 -41.13 10.87 -2.25
CA LYS A 222 -42.56 10.50 -2.11
C LYS A 222 -42.96 10.16 -0.66
N ARG A 223 -42.00 9.80 0.20
CA ARG A 223 -42.27 9.48 1.61
C ARG A 223 -42.22 10.70 2.54
N GLY A 224 -41.74 11.82 2.07
CA GLY A 224 -41.65 13.07 2.83
C GLY A 224 -42.86 14.02 2.62
N LYS A 225 -43.93 13.55 1.97
CA LYS A 225 -45.23 14.19 1.89
C LYS A 225 -46.26 13.35 2.62
#